data_3a74f66b92db3a2956cccbe76d09d8b8
#
_entry.id   3a74f66b92db3a2956cccbe76d09d8b8
#
_cell.length_a   1.000
_cell.length_b   1.000
_cell.length_c   1.000
_cell.angle_alpha   90.00
_cell.angle_beta   90.00
_cell.angle_gamma   90.00
#
_symmetry.space_group_name_H-M   'P 1'
#
loop_
_entity.id
_entity.type
_entity.pdbx_description
1 polymer ?
#
loop_
_entity_poly.entity_id
_entity_poly.type
_entity_poly.pdbx_seq_one_letter_code
_entity_poly.pdbx_strand_id
1 'polypeptide(L)'
;EFALIDQTGAAFSSASLDGKIYVVDFFFTSCSSVCPVMSASLAQLQREFTAEPRVEFVSVSVDPVTDKPEVLDRYAKRFSADPLRWHFLTGEDAAIQTLAKDQFKLGNADQPLNHDTHFVLVDGNGQIRGYYFGTETASIAALSKDIARLLGEPAS
;
A
#
# COMPACT_ATOMS: atom_id res chain seq x y z
N GLU A 1 13.24 5.88 -2.01
CA GLU A 1 13.08 5.62 -3.45
C GLU A 1 13.18 4.13 -3.74
N PHE A 2 12.29 3.60 -4.59
CA PHE A 2 12.28 2.18 -4.91
C PHE A 2 11.76 1.94 -6.32
N ALA A 3 12.04 0.74 -6.85
CA ALA A 3 11.54 0.29 -8.15
C ALA A 3 11.13 -1.17 -8.03
N LEU A 4 9.91 -1.47 -8.42
CA LEU A 4 9.33 -2.81 -8.38
C LEU A 4 8.53 -3.05 -9.67
N ILE A 5 7.68 -4.07 -9.69
CA ILE A 5 6.88 -4.44 -10.85
C ILE A 5 5.41 -4.44 -10.42
N ASP A 6 4.54 -3.81 -11.20
CA ASP A 6 3.12 -3.71 -10.84
C ASP A 6 2.30 -4.89 -11.41
N GLN A 7 1.01 -4.90 -11.14
CA GLN A 7 0.10 -5.97 -11.56
C GLN A 7 -0.07 -6.07 -13.08
N THR A 8 0.33 -5.06 -13.82
CA THR A 8 0.29 -5.10 -15.28
C THR A 8 1.58 -5.68 -15.89
N GLY A 9 2.57 -5.97 -15.04
CA GLY A 9 3.89 -6.42 -15.48
C GLY A 9 4.83 -5.30 -15.83
N ALA A 10 4.42 -4.05 -15.65
CA ALA A 10 5.25 -2.88 -15.95
C ALA A 10 6.12 -2.49 -14.77
N ALA A 11 7.26 -1.89 -15.07
CA ALA A 11 8.13 -1.33 -14.03
C ALA A 11 7.41 -0.19 -13.31
N PHE A 12 7.49 -0.20 -11.99
CA PHE A 12 6.89 0.83 -11.14
C PHE A 12 7.98 1.49 -10.31
N SER A 13 8.11 2.80 -10.44
CA SER A 13 9.08 3.59 -9.68
C SER A 13 8.36 4.47 -8.67
N SER A 14 8.95 4.61 -7.49
CA SER A 14 8.42 5.53 -6.46
C SER A 14 8.38 6.97 -6.95
N ALA A 15 9.13 7.32 -8.00
CA ALA A 15 9.08 8.66 -8.59
C ALA A 15 7.67 9.00 -9.10
N SER A 16 6.88 7.99 -9.50
CA SER A 16 5.50 8.22 -9.94
C SER A 16 4.59 8.63 -8.79
N LEU A 17 5.04 8.46 -7.55
CA LEU A 17 4.28 8.86 -6.36
C LEU A 17 4.67 10.24 -5.84
N ASP A 18 5.62 10.90 -6.48
CA ASP A 18 6.04 12.24 -6.06
C ASP A 18 4.86 13.20 -6.11
N GLY A 19 4.67 13.94 -5.03
CA GLY A 19 3.53 14.86 -4.90
C GLY A 19 2.22 14.18 -4.54
N LYS A 20 2.19 12.85 -4.46
CA LYS A 20 0.99 12.09 -4.11
C LYS A 20 0.97 11.77 -2.63
N ILE A 21 -0.24 11.67 -2.10
CA ILE A 21 -0.49 11.13 -0.75
C ILE A 21 -0.83 9.66 -0.97
N TYR A 22 -0.10 8.75 -0.32
CA TYR A 22 -0.38 7.35 -0.56
C TYR A 22 -0.31 6.52 0.72
N VAL A 23 -1.03 5.41 0.68
CA VAL A 23 -1.11 4.44 1.77
C VAL A 23 -0.45 3.16 1.30
N VAL A 24 0.47 2.63 2.11
CA VAL A 24 1.22 1.41 1.79
C VAL A 24 0.84 0.31 2.77
N ASP A 25 0.63 -0.90 2.26
CA ASP A 25 0.58 -2.09 3.09
C ASP A 25 1.40 -3.21 2.45
N PHE A 26 1.71 -4.22 3.26
CA PHE A 26 2.40 -5.43 2.83
C PHE A 26 1.47 -6.61 3.06
N PHE A 27 1.36 -7.48 2.07
CA PHE A 27 0.36 -8.55 2.06
C PHE A 27 0.87 -9.74 1.24
N PHE A 28 0.07 -10.81 1.17
CA PHE A 28 0.28 -11.88 0.19
C PHE A 28 -1.06 -12.49 -0.19
N THR A 29 -1.21 -12.89 -1.46
CA THR A 29 -2.53 -13.29 -1.98
C THR A 29 -3.05 -14.58 -1.36
N SER A 30 -2.15 -15.46 -0.88
CA SER A 30 -2.53 -16.71 -0.22
C SER A 30 -3.02 -16.52 1.21
N CYS A 31 -2.89 -15.31 1.77
CA CYS A 31 -3.38 -14.99 3.10
C CYS A 31 -4.92 -15.02 3.08
N SER A 32 -5.51 -15.82 3.96
CA SER A 32 -6.97 -16.00 3.99
C SER A 32 -7.64 -15.33 5.19
N SER A 33 -6.86 -14.63 6.02
CA SER A 33 -7.36 -14.04 7.26
C SER A 33 -7.36 -12.50 7.20
N VAL A 34 -6.25 -11.87 7.60
CA VAL A 34 -6.20 -10.40 7.75
C VAL A 34 -6.05 -9.65 6.43
N CYS A 35 -5.35 -10.23 5.44
CA CYS A 35 -5.08 -9.52 4.19
C CYS A 35 -6.35 -9.17 3.42
N PRO A 36 -7.33 -10.07 3.26
CA PRO A 36 -8.59 -9.69 2.61
C PRO A 36 -9.35 -8.58 3.37
N VAL A 37 -9.27 -8.59 4.69
CA VAL A 37 -9.89 -7.53 5.51
C VAL A 37 -9.22 -6.19 5.23
N MET A 38 -7.88 -6.18 5.22
CA MET A 38 -7.12 -4.96 4.95
C MET A 38 -7.37 -4.47 3.53
N SER A 39 -7.37 -5.38 2.54
CA SER A 39 -7.63 -5.01 1.15
C SER A 39 -9.04 -4.46 0.96
N ALA A 40 -10.03 -5.01 1.66
CA ALA A 40 -11.38 -4.48 1.63
C ALA A 40 -11.44 -3.06 2.19
N SER A 41 -10.68 -2.78 3.25
CA SER A 41 -10.58 -1.44 3.82
C SER A 41 -9.94 -0.45 2.84
N LEU A 42 -8.90 -0.88 2.13
CA LEU A 42 -8.28 -0.04 1.09
C LEU A 42 -9.25 0.22 -0.06
N ALA A 43 -10.03 -0.78 -0.45
CA ALA A 43 -11.06 -0.62 -1.48
C ALA A 43 -12.08 0.45 -1.07
N GLN A 44 -12.47 0.44 0.20
CA GLN A 44 -13.40 1.45 0.72
C GLN A 44 -12.77 2.85 0.69
N LEU A 45 -11.51 2.97 1.10
CA LEU A 45 -10.80 4.24 1.05
C LEU A 45 -10.64 4.72 -0.39
N GLN A 46 -10.38 3.81 -1.33
CA GLN A 46 -10.31 4.16 -2.74
C GLN A 46 -11.61 4.77 -3.24
N ARG A 47 -12.74 4.20 -2.84
CA ARG A 47 -14.05 4.76 -3.19
C ARG A 47 -14.28 6.11 -2.54
N GLU A 48 -13.88 6.25 -1.27
CA GLU A 48 -14.06 7.49 -0.52
C GLU A 48 -13.29 8.65 -1.17
N PHE A 49 -12.09 8.38 -1.69
CA PHE A 49 -11.23 9.40 -2.27
C PHE A 49 -11.19 9.34 -3.80
N THR A 50 -12.22 8.81 -4.43
CA THR A 50 -12.29 8.68 -5.90
C THR A 50 -12.09 10.02 -6.60
N ALA A 51 -12.62 11.10 -6.05
CA ALA A 51 -12.54 12.44 -6.65
C ALA A 51 -11.17 13.13 -6.40
N GLU A 52 -10.28 12.48 -5.66
CA GLU A 52 -9.00 13.06 -5.25
C GLU A 52 -7.84 12.39 -5.98
N PRO A 53 -7.41 12.91 -7.14
CA PRO A 53 -6.36 12.24 -7.94
C PRO A 53 -4.99 12.21 -7.28
N ARG A 54 -4.78 12.98 -6.20
CA ARG A 54 -3.52 12.95 -5.44
C ARG A 54 -3.42 11.77 -4.49
N VAL A 55 -4.51 11.04 -4.24
CA VAL A 55 -4.51 9.92 -3.29
C VAL A 55 -4.33 8.62 -4.04
N GLU A 56 -3.31 7.84 -3.67
CA GLU A 56 -3.03 6.53 -4.27
C GLU A 56 -2.78 5.49 -3.18
N PHE A 57 -2.80 4.24 -3.58
CA PHE A 57 -2.63 3.11 -2.67
C PHE A 57 -1.60 2.15 -3.25
N VAL A 58 -0.76 1.59 -2.38
CA VAL A 58 0.32 0.70 -2.77
C VAL A 58 0.29 -0.53 -1.87
N SER A 59 0.03 -1.69 -2.46
CA SER A 59 0.06 -2.97 -1.75
C SER A 59 1.22 -3.79 -2.29
N VAL A 60 2.18 -4.10 -1.41
CA VAL A 60 3.41 -4.80 -1.80
C VAL A 60 3.33 -6.25 -1.33
N SER A 61 3.49 -7.19 -2.26
CA SER A 61 3.50 -8.60 -1.91
C SER A 61 4.77 -9.00 -1.17
N VAL A 62 4.61 -9.77 -0.11
CA VAL A 62 5.73 -10.35 0.64
C VAL A 62 6.03 -11.79 0.22
N ASP A 63 5.35 -12.28 -0.82
CA ASP A 63 5.53 -13.63 -1.36
C ASP A 63 5.72 -13.57 -2.89
N PRO A 64 6.85 -13.03 -3.36
CA PRO A 64 7.05 -12.81 -4.80
C PRO A 64 7.16 -14.12 -5.60
N VAL A 65 7.40 -15.24 -4.95
CA VAL A 65 7.43 -16.54 -5.64
C VAL A 65 6.04 -16.92 -6.13
N THR A 66 5.02 -16.74 -5.29
CA THR A 66 3.62 -17.04 -5.61
C THR A 66 2.95 -15.88 -6.34
N ASP A 67 3.21 -14.65 -5.90
CA ASP A 67 2.47 -13.47 -6.34
C ASP A 67 3.13 -12.82 -7.54
N LYS A 68 3.02 -13.48 -8.70
CA LYS A 68 3.46 -12.91 -9.97
C LYS A 68 2.45 -11.85 -10.43
N PRO A 69 2.82 -10.98 -11.39
CA PRO A 69 1.91 -9.91 -11.84
C PRO A 69 0.50 -10.38 -12.20
N GLU A 70 0.36 -11.51 -12.88
CA GLU A 70 -0.96 -12.03 -13.25
C GLU A 70 -1.78 -12.46 -12.03
N VAL A 71 -1.12 -12.95 -10.97
CA VAL A 71 -1.79 -13.29 -9.70
C VAL A 71 -2.26 -12.02 -9.01
N LEU A 72 -1.39 -11.01 -8.97
CA LEU A 72 -1.72 -9.71 -8.39
C LEU A 72 -2.88 -9.04 -9.14
N ASP A 73 -2.91 -9.16 -10.46
CA ASP A 73 -3.98 -8.59 -11.27
C ASP A 73 -5.34 -9.21 -10.91
N ARG A 74 -5.38 -10.53 -10.75
CA ARG A 74 -6.61 -11.22 -10.34
C ARG A 74 -7.05 -10.78 -8.94
N TYR A 75 -6.10 -10.64 -8.01
CA TYR A 75 -6.39 -10.17 -6.67
C TYR A 75 -6.92 -8.73 -6.69
N ALA A 76 -6.29 -7.87 -7.46
CA ALA A 76 -6.72 -6.48 -7.61
C ALA A 76 -8.17 -6.39 -8.09
N LYS A 77 -8.54 -7.24 -9.06
CA LYS A 77 -9.90 -7.26 -9.60
C LYS A 77 -10.94 -7.71 -8.58
N ARG A 78 -10.55 -8.58 -7.64
CA ARG A 78 -11.45 -8.97 -6.55
C ARG A 78 -11.92 -7.78 -5.71
N PHE A 79 -11.08 -6.77 -5.59
CA PHE A 79 -11.35 -5.59 -4.77
C PHE A 79 -11.69 -4.37 -5.61
N SER A 80 -11.92 -4.55 -6.90
CA SER A 80 -12.27 -3.47 -7.83
C SER A 80 -11.24 -2.34 -7.83
N ALA A 81 -9.97 -2.72 -7.76
CA ALA A 81 -8.87 -1.76 -7.74
C ALA A 81 -8.73 -1.05 -9.07
N ASP A 82 -8.62 0.27 -9.03
CA ASP A 82 -8.30 1.09 -10.19
C ASP A 82 -6.77 1.03 -10.40
N PRO A 83 -6.29 0.47 -11.52
CA PRO A 83 -4.84 0.32 -11.73
C PRO A 83 -4.09 1.65 -11.82
N LEU A 84 -4.78 2.76 -12.00
CA LEU A 84 -4.16 4.09 -11.99
C LEU A 84 -4.01 4.64 -10.57
N ARG A 85 -4.70 4.06 -9.61
CA ARG A 85 -4.79 4.58 -8.25
C ARG A 85 -4.31 3.60 -7.20
N TRP A 86 -4.39 2.32 -7.45
CA TRP A 86 -4.03 1.28 -6.49
C TRP A 86 -3.10 0.30 -7.18
N HIS A 87 -1.84 0.32 -6.76
CA HIS A 87 -0.75 -0.45 -7.37
C HIS A 87 -0.43 -1.64 -6.50
N PHE A 88 -0.43 -2.82 -7.10
CA PHE A 88 -0.04 -4.07 -6.44
C PHE A 88 1.34 -4.44 -6.96
N LEU A 89 2.32 -4.46 -6.07
CA LEU A 89 3.72 -4.55 -6.46
C LEU A 89 4.36 -5.87 -6.04
N THR A 90 5.28 -6.34 -6.87
CA THR A 90 6.13 -7.50 -6.58
C THR A 90 7.53 -7.21 -7.09
N GLY A 91 8.49 -8.09 -6.77
CA GLY A 91 9.87 -7.94 -7.18
C GLY A 91 10.72 -8.99 -6.49
N GLU A 92 12.01 -8.71 -6.35
CA GLU A 92 12.89 -9.61 -5.63
C GLU A 92 12.63 -9.52 -4.12
N ASP A 93 12.66 -10.67 -3.45
CA ASP A 93 12.37 -10.73 -2.02
C ASP A 93 13.29 -9.81 -1.21
N ALA A 94 14.58 -9.81 -1.53
CA ALA A 94 15.53 -8.95 -0.82
C ALA A 94 15.18 -7.47 -0.98
N ALA A 95 14.75 -7.06 -2.17
CA ALA A 95 14.34 -5.67 -2.41
C ALA A 95 13.10 -5.30 -1.61
N ILE A 96 12.14 -6.21 -1.51
CA ILE A 96 10.91 -6.01 -0.75
C ILE A 96 11.20 -5.88 0.74
N GLN A 97 12.05 -6.77 1.27
CA GLN A 97 12.42 -6.74 2.69
C GLN A 97 13.18 -5.44 3.03
N THR A 98 14.09 -5.03 2.16
CA THR A 98 14.84 -3.79 2.34
C THR A 98 13.90 -2.57 2.32
N LEU A 99 12.98 -2.55 1.39
CA LEU A 99 11.99 -1.46 1.27
C LEU A 99 11.18 -1.34 2.57
N ALA A 100 10.66 -2.46 3.04
CA ALA A 100 9.83 -2.46 4.26
C ALA A 100 10.61 -1.99 5.47
N LYS A 101 11.83 -2.49 5.64
CA LYS A 101 12.65 -2.20 6.82
C LYS A 101 13.21 -0.77 6.77
N ASP A 102 13.81 -0.39 5.66
CA ASP A 102 14.57 0.86 5.58
C ASP A 102 13.68 2.08 5.35
N GLN A 103 12.66 1.95 4.51
CA GLN A 103 11.77 3.08 4.19
C GLN A 103 10.54 3.15 5.07
N PHE A 104 9.94 2.01 5.39
CA PHE A 104 8.68 2.00 6.15
C PHE A 104 8.83 1.54 7.59
N LYS A 105 10.02 1.11 7.99
CA LYS A 105 10.35 0.70 9.36
C LYS A 105 9.48 -0.47 9.85
N LEU A 106 9.20 -1.40 8.95
CA LEU A 106 8.42 -2.60 9.22
C LEU A 106 9.28 -3.85 9.01
N GLY A 107 8.83 -5.00 9.54
CA GLY A 107 9.48 -6.28 9.27
C GLY A 107 10.73 -6.55 10.07
N ASN A 108 10.70 -6.33 11.38
CA ASN A 108 11.83 -6.69 12.25
C ASN A 108 11.66 -8.13 12.77
N ALA A 109 12.66 -8.60 13.58
CA ALA A 109 12.66 -9.97 14.10
C ALA A 109 11.46 -10.27 15.00
N ASP A 110 11.01 -9.28 15.77
CA ASP A 110 9.86 -9.45 16.68
C ASP A 110 8.52 -9.36 15.95
N GLN A 111 8.49 -8.67 14.80
CA GLN A 111 7.29 -8.48 14.02
C GLN A 111 7.62 -8.76 12.55
N PRO A 112 7.64 -10.04 12.13
CA PRO A 112 7.95 -10.39 10.74
C PRO A 112 6.96 -9.74 9.77
N LEU A 113 7.45 -9.37 8.60
CA LEU A 113 6.69 -8.62 7.61
C LEU A 113 5.40 -9.33 7.17
N ASN A 114 5.44 -10.65 7.04
CA ASN A 114 4.25 -11.43 6.64
C ASN A 114 3.18 -11.52 7.73
N HIS A 115 3.47 -11.02 8.94
CA HIS A 115 2.49 -10.90 10.03
C HIS A 115 2.14 -9.45 10.34
N ASP A 116 2.65 -8.51 9.53
CA ASP A 116 2.39 -7.08 9.76
C ASP A 116 0.99 -6.71 9.28
N THR A 117 0.28 -5.92 10.09
CA THR A 117 -1.08 -5.48 9.78
C THR A 117 -1.19 -3.95 9.70
N HIS A 118 -0.06 -3.27 9.52
CA HIS A 118 -0.06 -1.81 9.47
C HIS A 118 -0.33 -1.28 8.09
N PHE A 119 -1.07 -0.17 8.03
CA PHE A 119 -1.05 0.75 6.91
C PHE A 119 -0.11 1.89 7.24
N VAL A 120 0.68 2.32 6.27
CA VAL A 120 1.61 3.44 6.41
C VAL A 120 1.12 4.58 5.53
N LEU A 121 0.92 5.75 6.12
CA LEU A 121 0.50 6.95 5.38
C LEU A 121 1.72 7.79 5.05
N VAL A 122 1.90 8.12 3.76
CA VAL A 122 3.02 8.92 3.26
C VAL A 122 2.46 10.17 2.57
N ASP A 123 3.05 11.32 2.87
CA ASP A 123 2.60 12.60 2.31
C ASP A 123 3.25 12.91 0.96
N GLY A 124 2.88 14.07 0.40
CA GLY A 124 3.38 14.51 -0.91
C GLY A 124 4.88 14.79 -0.96
N ASN A 125 5.53 14.88 0.20
CA ASN A 125 6.98 15.07 0.30
C ASN A 125 7.73 13.75 0.53
N GLY A 126 7.01 12.61 0.50
CA GLY A 126 7.61 11.31 0.74
C GLY A 126 7.89 11.02 2.19
N GLN A 127 7.28 11.74 3.12
CA GLN A 127 7.49 11.55 4.55
C GLN A 127 6.35 10.74 5.17
N ILE A 128 6.71 9.81 6.05
CA ILE A 128 5.73 9.01 6.79
C ILE A 128 5.01 9.91 7.79
N ARG A 129 3.68 9.89 7.74
CA ARG A 129 2.84 10.71 8.60
C ARG A 129 2.08 9.90 9.64
N GLY A 130 2.05 8.60 9.52
CA GLY A 130 1.42 7.76 10.52
C GLY A 130 1.40 6.29 10.17
N TYR A 131 1.17 5.48 11.22
CA TYR A 131 0.96 4.04 11.11
C TYR A 131 -0.42 3.73 11.68
N TYR A 132 -1.16 2.86 11.01
CA TYR A 132 -2.55 2.54 11.37
C TYR A 132 -2.73 1.03 11.35
N PHE A 133 -3.57 0.51 12.24
CA PHE A 133 -3.88 -0.92 12.26
C PHE A 133 -4.94 -1.23 11.20
N GLY A 134 -4.54 -1.99 10.18
CA GLY A 134 -5.37 -2.25 9.01
C GLY A 134 -6.59 -3.13 9.28
N THR A 135 -6.71 -3.71 10.47
CA THR A 135 -7.83 -4.56 10.86
C THR A 135 -8.77 -3.90 11.89
N GLU A 136 -8.50 -2.64 12.27
CA GLU A 136 -9.28 -1.94 13.30
C GLU A 136 -10.07 -0.79 12.69
N THR A 137 -11.37 -0.80 12.87
CA THR A 137 -12.27 0.22 12.32
C THR A 137 -11.88 1.63 12.76
N ALA A 138 -11.53 1.79 14.04
CA ALA A 138 -11.13 3.11 14.57
C ALA A 138 -9.86 3.63 13.91
N SER A 139 -8.88 2.74 13.64
CA SER A 139 -7.66 3.11 12.94
C SER A 139 -7.94 3.52 11.48
N ILE A 140 -8.83 2.80 10.80
CA ILE A 140 -9.20 3.13 9.42
C ILE A 140 -9.90 4.49 9.37
N ALA A 141 -10.77 4.77 10.33
CA ALA A 141 -11.43 6.08 10.43
C ALA A 141 -10.41 7.21 10.66
N ALA A 142 -9.40 6.97 11.51
CA ALA A 142 -8.34 7.93 11.75
C ALA A 142 -7.49 8.14 10.49
N LEU A 143 -7.21 7.07 9.76
CA LEU A 143 -6.48 7.15 8.49
C LEU A 143 -7.23 8.00 7.48
N SER A 144 -8.53 7.77 7.32
CA SER A 144 -9.37 8.55 6.41
C SER A 144 -9.32 10.05 6.76
N LYS A 145 -9.44 10.38 8.05
CA LYS A 145 -9.34 11.77 8.52
C LYS A 145 -7.98 12.39 8.21
N ASP A 146 -6.92 11.62 8.41
CA ASP A 146 -5.57 12.13 8.20
C ASP A 146 -5.26 12.32 6.72
N ILE A 147 -5.79 11.47 5.84
CA ILE A 147 -5.68 11.67 4.39
C ILE A 147 -6.36 12.99 4.01
N ALA A 148 -7.58 13.21 4.49
CA ALA A 148 -8.31 14.45 4.20
C ALA A 148 -7.57 15.67 4.70
N ARG A 149 -6.94 15.57 5.87
CA ARG A 149 -6.15 16.68 6.42
C ARG A 149 -4.93 16.98 5.55
N LEU A 150 -4.23 15.93 5.08
CA LEU A 150 -3.07 16.12 4.21
C LEU A 150 -3.45 16.73 2.87
N LEU A 151 -4.63 16.43 2.34
CA LEU A 151 -5.12 17.04 1.11
C LEU A 151 -5.29 18.55 1.25
N GLY A 152 -5.56 19.03 2.47
CA GLY A 152 -5.68 20.45 2.76
C GLY A 152 -4.35 21.16 3.00
N GLU A 153 -3.23 20.42 3.09
CA GLU A 153 -1.92 21.03 3.30
C GLU A 153 -1.35 21.52 1.96
N PRO A 154 -0.54 22.60 1.98
CA PRO A 154 0.11 23.06 0.75
C PRO A 154 1.00 21.98 0.17
N ALA A 155 0.97 21.84 -1.16
CA ALA A 155 1.95 21.03 -1.87
C ALA A 155 3.30 21.74 -1.84
N SER A 156 4.35 21.02 -1.50
CA SER A 156 5.69 21.60 -1.43
C SER A 156 6.66 20.88 -2.34
#